data_f4bd72321ad91e36c8e706d79101f18c
#
_entry.id   f4bd72321ad91e36c8e706d79101f18c
#
_cell.length_a   1.000
_cell.length_b   1.000
_cell.length_c   1.000
_cell.angle_alpha   90.00
_cell.angle_beta   90.00
_cell.angle_gamma   90.00
#
_symmetry.space_group_name_H-M   'P 1'
#
loop_
_entity.id
_entity.type
_entity.pdbx_description
1 polymer ?
#
loop_
_entity_poly.entity_id
_entity_poly.type
_entity_poly.pdbx_seq_one_letter_code
_entity_poly.pdbx_strand_id
1 'polypeptide(L)'
;GMPVVITRDADGELHAMLNVCRHRGAVIAQGSGPAKLLQCPNHAWVYGLDGKLKSAPRTEREDDYSCDGMDLKPVAVLEWGPLLLVNLDADAEPPLAELATMQESVERYGFAFDQLEPMPEQFEWEIECDWKILIENYLECYHCATVHKDFSQVIDVSPERYALSSDGTLLTAHAPVRDTSKVEQQQKILATEGGPVTESHWHMLFPATTFYVYPGEGAMEITWFWPTAVSK
;
A
#
# COMPACT_ATOMS: atom_id res chain seq x y z
N GLY A 1 -13.85 -3.27 -8.55
CA GLY A 1 -12.86 -4.02 -7.78
C GLY A 1 -13.52 -5.08 -6.88
N MET A 2 -12.72 -5.95 -6.30
CA MET A 2 -13.17 -6.93 -5.31
C MET A 2 -13.19 -6.28 -3.92
N PRO A 3 -14.32 -6.26 -3.19
CA PRO A 3 -14.35 -5.71 -1.85
C PRO A 3 -13.61 -6.62 -0.87
N VAL A 4 -12.74 -6.05 -0.05
CA VAL A 4 -11.97 -6.73 1.00
C VAL A 4 -12.36 -6.15 2.34
N VAL A 5 -12.42 -6.99 3.37
CA VAL A 5 -12.52 -6.56 4.77
C VAL A 5 -11.26 -7.03 5.50
N ILE A 6 -10.68 -6.12 6.27
CA ILE A 6 -9.54 -6.39 7.14
C ILE A 6 -10.02 -6.25 8.59
N THR A 7 -9.66 -7.19 9.41
CA THR A 7 -10.04 -7.23 10.82
C THR A 7 -8.83 -7.54 11.68
N ARG A 8 -8.85 -7.06 12.91
CA ARG A 8 -7.90 -7.48 13.95
C ARG A 8 -8.69 -8.10 15.09
N ASP A 9 -8.37 -9.31 15.46
CA ASP A 9 -9.07 -10.03 16.51
C ASP A 9 -8.60 -9.65 17.94
N ALA A 10 -9.16 -10.32 18.93
CA ALA A 10 -8.84 -10.04 20.33
C ALA A 10 -7.41 -10.44 20.74
N ASP A 11 -6.80 -11.34 20.00
CA ASP A 11 -5.41 -11.78 20.20
C ASP A 11 -4.42 -10.87 19.47
N GLY A 12 -4.93 -9.89 18.71
CA GLY A 12 -4.16 -8.94 17.91
C GLY A 12 -3.80 -9.46 16.53
N GLU A 13 -4.28 -10.64 16.15
CA GLU A 13 -4.03 -11.20 14.83
C GLU A 13 -4.80 -10.47 13.74
N LEU A 14 -4.11 -10.23 12.62
CA LEU A 14 -4.65 -9.56 11.46
C LEU A 14 -5.19 -10.58 10.46
N HIS A 15 -6.43 -10.37 10.05
CA HIS A 15 -7.10 -11.19 9.05
C HIS A 15 -7.59 -10.33 7.90
N ALA A 16 -7.50 -10.84 6.67
CA ALA A 16 -8.12 -10.23 5.51
C ALA A 16 -8.90 -11.27 4.71
N MET A 17 -10.04 -10.87 4.20
CA MET A 17 -10.91 -11.76 3.44
C MET A 17 -11.77 -10.98 2.45
N LEU A 18 -12.27 -11.68 1.43
CA LEU A 18 -13.25 -11.08 0.54
C LEU A 18 -14.50 -10.70 1.34
N ASN A 19 -14.88 -9.44 1.27
CA ASN A 19 -16.07 -8.88 1.93
C ASN A 19 -17.36 -9.25 1.17
N VAL A 20 -17.52 -10.54 0.92
CA VAL A 20 -18.59 -11.09 0.08
C VAL A 20 -19.21 -12.29 0.79
N CYS A 21 -20.45 -12.14 1.23
CA CYS A 21 -21.18 -13.20 1.92
C CYS A 21 -21.30 -14.46 1.06
N ARG A 22 -20.96 -15.60 1.64
CA ARG A 22 -20.95 -16.91 0.95
C ARG A 22 -22.35 -17.41 0.55
N HIS A 23 -23.40 -16.81 1.12
CA HIS A 23 -24.77 -17.16 0.77
C HIS A 23 -25.16 -16.63 -0.63
N ARG A 24 -25.20 -15.29 -0.83
CA ARG A 24 -25.66 -14.65 -2.08
C ARG A 24 -24.84 -13.40 -2.45
N GLY A 25 -23.59 -13.32 -2.08
CA GLY A 25 -22.68 -12.31 -2.56
C GLY A 25 -22.87 -10.89 -2.02
N ALA A 26 -23.66 -10.70 -0.97
CA ALA A 26 -23.80 -9.38 -0.38
C ALA A 26 -22.52 -8.93 0.31
N VAL A 27 -22.21 -7.64 0.25
CA VAL A 27 -21.18 -7.01 1.06
C VAL A 27 -21.59 -7.07 2.53
N ILE A 28 -20.67 -7.52 3.41
CA ILE A 28 -20.98 -7.82 4.81
C ILE A 28 -20.72 -6.62 5.70
N ALA A 29 -19.56 -5.99 5.55
CA ALA A 29 -19.10 -4.88 6.38
C ALA A 29 -18.90 -3.61 5.54
N GLN A 30 -19.15 -2.44 6.14
CA GLN A 30 -18.91 -1.13 5.54
C GLN A 30 -18.37 -0.18 6.59
N GLY A 31 -17.46 0.71 6.17
CA GLY A 31 -16.79 1.65 7.06
C GLY A 31 -15.76 0.97 7.95
N SER A 32 -15.39 1.63 9.05
CA SER A 32 -14.40 1.17 10.02
C SER A 32 -14.91 1.37 11.44
N GLY A 33 -14.41 0.56 12.38
CA GLY A 33 -14.74 0.66 13.78
C GLY A 33 -14.65 -0.68 14.52
N PRO A 34 -14.89 -0.71 15.83
CA PRO A 34 -14.82 -1.92 16.62
C PRO A 34 -15.94 -2.89 16.26
N ALA A 35 -15.59 -4.14 16.05
CA ALA A 35 -16.52 -5.22 15.80
C ALA A 35 -16.13 -6.47 16.60
N LYS A 36 -17.10 -7.27 16.98
CA LYS A 36 -16.87 -8.60 17.57
C LYS A 36 -17.15 -9.72 16.59
N LEU A 37 -18.02 -9.47 15.63
CA LEU A 37 -18.49 -10.39 14.61
C LEU A 37 -18.86 -9.58 13.36
N LEU A 38 -18.85 -10.24 12.23
CA LEU A 38 -19.31 -9.69 10.94
C LEU A 38 -20.68 -10.30 10.62
N GLN A 39 -21.72 -9.48 10.50
CA GLN A 39 -23.06 -9.95 10.19
C GLN A 39 -23.52 -9.47 8.82
N CYS A 40 -23.89 -10.41 7.97
CA CYS A 40 -24.45 -10.11 6.65
C CYS A 40 -25.80 -9.41 6.80
N PRO A 41 -26.00 -8.25 6.14
CA PRO A 41 -27.23 -7.47 6.28
C PRO A 41 -28.46 -8.14 5.62
N ASN A 42 -28.25 -9.10 4.69
CA ASN A 42 -29.37 -9.71 3.97
C ASN A 42 -30.10 -10.78 4.78
N HIS A 43 -29.37 -11.79 5.26
CA HIS A 43 -29.98 -12.96 5.91
C HIS A 43 -29.35 -13.30 7.25
N ALA A 44 -28.64 -12.32 7.84
CA ALA A 44 -28.03 -12.43 9.17
C ALA A 44 -27.03 -13.61 9.33
N TRP A 45 -26.38 -14.05 8.25
CA TRP A 45 -25.25 -14.94 8.37
C TRP A 45 -24.16 -14.23 9.15
N VAL A 46 -23.57 -14.92 10.13
CA VAL A 46 -22.59 -14.35 11.05
C VAL A 46 -21.26 -15.04 10.88
N TYR A 47 -20.22 -14.23 10.71
CA TYR A 47 -18.83 -14.68 10.61
C TYR A 47 -18.01 -14.13 11.78
N GLY A 48 -17.00 -14.89 12.19
CA GLY A 48 -15.97 -14.40 13.10
C GLY A 48 -15.10 -13.33 12.44
N LEU A 49 -14.27 -12.68 13.23
CA LEU A 49 -13.25 -11.78 12.69
C LEU A 49 -12.18 -12.53 11.86
N ASP A 50 -12.04 -13.83 12.11
CA ASP A 50 -11.23 -14.78 11.35
C ASP A 50 -11.90 -15.25 10.02
N GLY A 51 -13.06 -14.73 9.70
CA GLY A 51 -13.84 -15.09 8.50
C GLY A 51 -14.61 -16.41 8.61
N LYS A 52 -14.47 -17.18 9.68
CA LYS A 52 -15.19 -18.45 9.84
C LYS A 52 -16.68 -18.23 10.05
N LEU A 53 -17.49 -19.01 9.37
CA LEU A 53 -18.94 -19.00 9.55
C LEU A 53 -19.29 -19.49 10.96
N LYS A 54 -19.97 -18.67 11.73
CA LYS A 54 -20.42 -18.98 13.12
C LYS A 54 -21.90 -19.35 13.17
N SER A 55 -22.73 -18.75 12.29
CA SER A 55 -24.17 -19.01 12.27
C SER A 55 -24.77 -18.70 10.91
N ALA A 56 -25.62 -19.60 10.45
CA ALA A 56 -26.45 -19.45 9.23
C ALA A 56 -27.92 -19.69 9.61
N PRO A 57 -28.68 -18.64 10.02
CA PRO A 57 -30.04 -18.80 10.53
C PRO A 57 -30.98 -19.48 9.52
N ARG A 58 -31.90 -20.32 10.03
CA ARG A 58 -32.91 -21.07 9.29
C ARG A 58 -32.40 -22.23 8.45
N THR A 59 -31.13 -22.57 8.53
CA THR A 59 -30.58 -23.78 7.89
C THR A 59 -30.84 -25.05 8.72
N GLU A 60 -31.27 -24.91 9.97
CA GLU A 60 -31.54 -26.03 10.89
C GLU A 60 -32.76 -26.90 10.45
N ARG A 61 -33.46 -26.44 9.43
CA ARG A 61 -34.61 -27.17 8.86
C ARG A 61 -34.29 -28.02 7.64
N GLU A 62 -33.05 -27.93 7.18
CA GLU A 62 -32.56 -28.63 6.00
C GLU A 62 -31.61 -29.76 6.48
N ASP A 63 -32.12 -30.98 6.46
CA ASP A 63 -31.40 -32.15 7.00
C ASP A 63 -30.04 -32.42 6.32
N ASP A 64 -29.90 -31.98 5.05
CA ASP A 64 -28.68 -32.18 4.24
C ASP A 64 -27.81 -30.92 4.16
N TYR A 65 -28.10 -29.86 4.92
CA TYR A 65 -27.31 -28.62 4.85
C TYR A 65 -26.06 -28.71 5.72
N SER A 66 -24.88 -28.46 5.11
CA SER A 66 -23.64 -28.29 5.82
C SER A 66 -23.10 -26.86 5.68
N CYS A 67 -22.58 -26.34 6.77
CA CYS A 67 -21.83 -25.07 6.76
C CYS A 67 -20.35 -25.22 6.34
N ASP A 68 -19.93 -26.44 6.02
CA ASP A 68 -18.55 -26.71 5.62
C ASP A 68 -18.18 -25.96 4.33
N GLY A 69 -17.03 -25.31 4.35
CA GLY A 69 -16.55 -24.52 3.21
C GLY A 69 -17.31 -23.21 2.95
N MET A 70 -18.17 -22.79 3.91
CA MET A 70 -18.91 -21.52 3.84
C MET A 70 -18.21 -20.35 4.54
N ASP A 71 -16.97 -20.53 4.97
CA ASP A 71 -16.12 -19.45 5.47
C ASP A 71 -15.86 -18.41 4.39
N LEU A 72 -15.61 -17.17 4.80
CA LEU A 72 -15.19 -16.12 3.87
C LEU A 72 -13.87 -16.52 3.21
N LYS A 73 -13.71 -16.16 1.95
CA LYS A 73 -12.47 -16.46 1.25
C LYS A 73 -11.33 -15.60 1.80
N PRO A 74 -10.24 -16.22 2.25
CA PRO A 74 -9.10 -15.48 2.76
C PRO A 74 -8.43 -14.67 1.65
N VAL A 75 -7.72 -13.65 2.06
CA VAL A 75 -6.90 -12.75 1.26
C VAL A 75 -5.59 -12.60 2.02
N ALA A 76 -4.46 -12.65 1.35
CA ALA A 76 -3.18 -12.44 2.01
C ALA A 76 -3.07 -10.99 2.49
N VAL A 77 -2.58 -10.82 3.72
CA VAL A 77 -2.36 -9.51 4.33
C VAL A 77 -1.03 -9.49 5.07
N LEU A 78 -0.30 -8.41 4.92
CA LEU A 78 0.95 -8.14 5.62
C LEU A 78 0.89 -6.76 6.25
N GLU A 79 1.18 -6.67 7.53
CA GLU A 79 1.45 -5.39 8.20
C GLU A 79 2.93 -5.05 8.06
N TRP A 80 3.21 -3.86 7.51
CA TRP A 80 4.57 -3.37 7.29
C TRP A 80 4.65 -1.90 7.70
N GLY A 81 5.19 -1.64 8.89
CA GLY A 81 5.12 -0.34 9.53
C GLY A 81 3.67 0.18 9.61
N PRO A 82 3.38 1.38 9.15
CA PRO A 82 2.03 1.94 9.18
C PRO A 82 1.12 1.42 8.05
N LEU A 83 1.59 0.52 7.21
CA LEU A 83 0.91 0.08 5.99
C LEU A 83 0.35 -1.34 6.13
N LEU A 84 -0.79 -1.58 5.49
CA LEU A 84 -1.35 -2.91 5.28
C LEU A 84 -1.28 -3.24 3.79
N LEU A 85 -0.46 -4.23 3.45
CA LEU A 85 -0.33 -4.75 2.09
C LEU A 85 -1.28 -5.92 1.91
N VAL A 86 -2.01 -5.95 0.80
CA VAL A 86 -3.05 -6.94 0.54
C VAL A 86 -2.81 -7.60 -0.82
N ASN A 87 -2.90 -8.93 -0.88
CA ASN A 87 -2.91 -9.68 -2.14
C ASN A 87 -4.17 -10.57 -2.18
N LEU A 88 -4.94 -10.48 -3.26
CA LEU A 88 -6.17 -11.27 -3.43
C LEU A 88 -5.90 -12.78 -3.53
N ASP A 89 -4.69 -13.17 -3.88
CA ASP A 89 -4.22 -14.55 -3.77
C ASP A 89 -3.81 -14.81 -2.31
N ALA A 90 -4.57 -15.67 -1.64
CA ALA A 90 -4.33 -16.00 -0.24
C ALA A 90 -3.02 -16.75 0.00
N ASP A 91 -2.51 -17.42 -1.04
CA ASP A 91 -1.27 -18.22 -0.99
C ASP A 91 -0.06 -17.42 -1.51
N ALA A 92 -0.24 -16.12 -1.81
CA ALA A 92 0.85 -15.26 -2.26
C ALA A 92 1.92 -15.11 -1.17
N GLU A 93 3.14 -15.39 -1.53
CA GLU A 93 4.28 -15.13 -0.65
C GLU A 93 4.48 -13.61 -0.50
N PRO A 94 4.67 -13.12 0.72
CA PRO A 94 4.90 -11.69 0.94
C PRO A 94 6.28 -11.27 0.42
N PRO A 95 6.42 -10.09 -0.20
CA PRO A 95 7.70 -9.61 -0.77
C PRO A 95 8.63 -9.04 0.33
N LEU A 96 8.95 -9.87 1.32
CA LEU A 96 9.70 -9.43 2.51
C LEU A 96 11.11 -8.93 2.20
N ALA A 97 11.78 -9.55 1.22
CA ALA A 97 13.13 -9.16 0.83
C ALA A 97 13.15 -7.77 0.18
N GLU A 98 12.20 -7.53 -0.74
CA GLU A 98 12.03 -6.25 -1.42
C GLU A 98 11.66 -5.15 -0.43
N LEU A 99 10.73 -5.41 0.48
CA LEU A 99 10.32 -4.46 1.51
C LEU A 99 11.46 -4.14 2.48
N ALA A 100 12.24 -5.13 2.88
CA ALA A 100 13.43 -4.92 3.72
C ALA A 100 14.48 -4.06 3.00
N THR A 101 14.75 -4.34 1.73
CA THR A 101 15.67 -3.55 0.90
C THR A 101 15.21 -2.09 0.79
N MET A 102 13.92 -1.88 0.56
CA MET A 102 13.35 -0.54 0.48
C MET A 102 13.47 0.18 1.82
N GLN A 103 13.06 -0.44 2.92
CA GLN A 103 13.13 0.13 4.25
C GLN A 103 14.57 0.50 4.62
N GLU A 104 15.53 -0.40 4.43
CA GLU A 104 16.95 -0.15 4.69
C GLU A 104 17.47 1.03 3.84
N SER A 105 17.06 1.13 2.59
CA SER A 105 17.51 2.20 1.70
C SER A 105 17.09 3.58 2.17
N VAL A 106 15.89 3.71 2.75
CA VAL A 106 15.37 5.00 3.23
C VAL A 106 15.79 5.31 4.68
N GLU A 107 15.86 4.31 5.55
CA GLU A 107 16.31 4.47 6.93
C GLU A 107 17.78 4.93 7.02
N ARG A 108 18.60 4.55 6.06
CA ARG A 108 19.98 5.02 5.91
C ARG A 108 20.11 6.54 5.89
N TYR A 109 19.10 7.23 5.39
CA TYR A 109 19.04 8.70 5.32
C TYR A 109 18.25 9.33 6.47
N GLY A 110 17.93 8.54 7.49
CA GLY A 110 17.27 9.03 8.71
C GLY A 110 15.74 9.14 8.58
N PHE A 111 15.15 8.43 7.63
CA PHE A 111 13.68 8.39 7.47
C PHE A 111 13.05 7.54 8.58
N ALA A 112 12.13 8.13 9.34
CA ALA A 112 11.45 7.47 10.46
C ALA A 112 10.19 6.73 9.97
N PHE A 113 10.36 5.60 9.30
CA PHE A 113 9.28 4.85 8.66
C PHE A 113 8.14 4.47 9.61
N ASP A 114 8.48 4.00 10.80
CA ASP A 114 7.49 3.56 11.79
C ASP A 114 6.66 4.70 12.43
N GLN A 115 7.07 5.95 12.20
CA GLN A 115 6.40 7.14 12.73
C GLN A 115 5.51 7.84 11.72
N LEU A 116 5.35 7.28 10.53
CA LEU A 116 4.50 7.84 9.51
C LEU A 116 3.03 7.79 9.93
N GLU A 117 2.33 8.89 9.76
CA GLU A 117 0.89 8.99 9.92
C GLU A 117 0.24 9.34 8.57
N PRO A 118 -0.92 8.75 8.22
CA PRO A 118 -1.58 9.07 6.98
C PRO A 118 -2.10 10.49 6.97
N MET A 119 -1.85 11.20 5.87
CA MET A 119 -2.50 12.49 5.63
C MET A 119 -3.99 12.29 5.33
N PRO A 120 -4.87 13.21 5.77
CA PRO A 120 -6.31 13.09 5.53
C PRO A 120 -6.69 13.26 4.05
N GLU A 121 -5.85 13.92 3.27
CA GLU A 121 -6.10 14.20 1.86
C GLU A 121 -5.57 13.07 0.99
N GLN A 122 -6.46 12.54 0.16
CA GLN A 122 -6.12 11.57 -0.89
C GLN A 122 -6.47 12.18 -2.24
N PHE A 123 -5.62 11.92 -3.24
CA PHE A 123 -5.81 12.42 -4.59
C PHE A 123 -6.01 11.24 -5.54
N GLU A 124 -6.96 11.39 -6.45
CA GLU A 124 -7.23 10.40 -7.49
C GLU A 124 -7.31 11.12 -8.84
N TRP A 125 -6.65 10.56 -9.85
CA TRP A 125 -6.68 11.06 -11.21
C TRP A 125 -7.00 9.92 -12.18
N GLU A 126 -7.88 10.18 -13.13
CA GLU A 126 -8.10 9.30 -14.26
C GLU A 126 -7.28 9.82 -15.44
N ILE A 127 -6.41 8.96 -15.98
CA ILE A 127 -5.47 9.32 -17.06
C ILE A 127 -5.71 8.40 -18.25
N GLU A 128 -5.93 9.00 -19.43
CA GLU A 128 -6.19 8.25 -20.68
C GLU A 128 -4.88 7.75 -21.30
N CYS A 129 -4.27 6.73 -20.73
CA CYS A 129 -3.10 6.05 -21.30
C CYS A 129 -3.01 4.60 -20.82
N ASP A 130 -2.11 3.83 -21.43
CA ASP A 130 -1.75 2.50 -20.88
C ASP A 130 -1.00 2.69 -19.55
N TRP A 131 -1.43 1.98 -18.51
CA TRP A 131 -0.84 2.09 -17.18
C TRP A 131 0.68 1.83 -17.13
N LYS A 132 1.20 0.99 -18.03
CA LYS A 132 2.65 0.72 -18.12
C LYS A 132 3.44 1.94 -18.53
N ILE A 133 2.87 2.77 -19.41
CA ILE A 133 3.50 4.04 -19.83
C ILE A 133 3.65 4.98 -18.63
N LEU A 134 2.65 5.03 -17.76
CA LEU A 134 2.75 5.82 -16.52
C LEU A 134 3.86 5.33 -15.61
N ILE A 135 3.98 4.00 -15.45
CA ILE A 135 5.02 3.41 -14.62
C ILE A 135 6.40 3.65 -15.22
N GLU A 136 6.57 3.44 -16.52
CA GLU A 136 7.82 3.71 -17.22
C GLU A 136 8.24 5.17 -17.07
N ASN A 137 7.30 6.11 -17.23
CA ASN A 137 7.55 7.53 -17.05
C ASN A 137 7.86 7.89 -15.59
N TYR A 138 7.23 7.23 -14.63
CA TYR A 138 7.45 7.50 -13.20
C TYR A 138 8.85 7.13 -12.72
N LEU A 139 9.44 6.07 -13.26
CA LEU A 139 10.74 5.55 -12.80
C LEU A 139 11.95 6.20 -13.49
N GLU A 140 11.79 6.78 -14.66
CA GLU A 140 12.87 7.48 -15.36
C GLU A 140 12.84 8.98 -15.06
N CYS A 141 13.95 9.66 -15.24
CA CYS A 141 14.04 11.11 -15.06
C CYS A 141 14.68 11.83 -16.25
N TYR A 142 14.64 11.20 -17.43
CA TYR A 142 15.14 11.83 -18.66
C TYR A 142 14.34 13.08 -19.04
N HIS A 143 13.04 13.07 -18.76
CA HIS A 143 12.13 14.20 -18.98
C HIS A 143 12.20 15.28 -17.88
N CYS A 144 12.71 14.94 -16.67
CA CYS A 144 12.61 15.80 -15.49
C CYS A 144 13.20 17.20 -15.69
N ALA A 145 14.36 17.29 -16.34
CA ALA A 145 15.01 18.58 -16.57
C ALA A 145 14.20 19.55 -17.45
N THR A 146 13.28 19.03 -18.26
CA THR A 146 12.47 19.83 -19.19
C THR A 146 11.04 20.04 -18.71
N VAL A 147 10.44 19.00 -18.12
CA VAL A 147 9.03 19.00 -17.68
C VAL A 147 8.91 19.45 -16.21
N HIS A 148 9.78 18.93 -15.33
CA HIS A 148 9.75 19.20 -13.88
C HIS A 148 10.88 20.15 -13.47
N LYS A 149 10.86 21.38 -13.99
CA LYS A 149 11.96 22.34 -13.79
C LYS A 149 12.22 22.65 -12.31
N ASP A 150 11.17 22.85 -11.52
CA ASP A 150 11.30 23.17 -10.11
C ASP A 150 11.88 21.98 -9.33
N PHE A 151 11.42 20.78 -9.65
CA PHE A 151 11.98 19.55 -9.09
C PHE A 151 13.48 19.42 -9.42
N SER A 152 13.86 19.63 -10.66
CA SER A 152 15.26 19.54 -11.13
C SER A 152 16.18 20.64 -10.57
N GLN A 153 15.62 21.70 -9.99
CA GLN A 153 16.40 22.70 -9.24
C GLN A 153 16.76 22.21 -7.84
N VAL A 154 15.95 21.32 -7.27
CA VAL A 154 16.15 20.76 -5.93
C VAL A 154 16.91 19.45 -5.98
N ILE A 155 16.52 18.56 -6.89
CA ILE A 155 17.10 17.21 -7.04
C ILE A 155 18.09 17.18 -8.21
N ASP A 156 19.22 16.53 -8.01
CA ASP A 156 20.23 16.37 -9.07
C ASP A 156 19.88 15.18 -9.98
N VAL A 157 19.09 15.46 -10.99
CA VAL A 157 18.62 14.48 -11.98
C VAL A 157 19.61 14.26 -13.15
N SER A 158 20.87 14.69 -13.01
CA SER A 158 21.89 14.41 -14.02
C SER A 158 22.12 12.89 -14.14
N PRO A 159 22.46 12.39 -15.35
CA PRO A 159 22.64 10.95 -15.58
C PRO A 159 23.70 10.31 -14.66
N GLU A 160 24.66 11.09 -14.21
CA GLU A 160 25.74 10.64 -13.31
C GLU A 160 25.31 10.51 -11.86
N ARG A 161 24.19 11.14 -11.50
CA ARG A 161 23.71 11.23 -10.12
C ARG A 161 22.38 10.53 -9.90
N TYR A 162 21.60 10.36 -10.96
CA TYR A 162 20.34 9.62 -10.92
C TYR A 162 20.60 8.13 -11.11
N ALA A 163 20.48 7.35 -10.07
CA ALA A 163 20.78 5.92 -10.09
C ALA A 163 19.49 5.09 -10.18
N LEU A 164 19.55 4.05 -11.01
CA LEU A 164 18.48 3.06 -11.17
C LEU A 164 19.02 1.68 -10.81
N SER A 165 18.22 0.92 -10.10
CA SER A 165 18.50 -0.48 -9.77
C SER A 165 17.22 -1.31 -9.72
N SER A 166 17.37 -2.63 -9.82
CA SER A 166 16.27 -3.58 -9.66
C SER A 166 16.71 -4.79 -8.85
N ASP A 167 15.87 -5.25 -7.95
CA ASP A 167 16.06 -6.49 -7.20
C ASP A 167 14.70 -7.20 -7.09
N GLY A 168 14.61 -8.38 -7.71
CA GLY A 168 13.34 -9.10 -7.81
C GLY A 168 12.25 -8.26 -8.47
N THR A 169 11.18 -8.02 -7.72
CA THR A 169 10.04 -7.18 -8.14
C THR A 169 10.14 -5.73 -7.68
N LEU A 170 11.23 -5.36 -7.00
CA LEU A 170 11.49 -3.99 -6.57
C LEU A 170 12.36 -3.26 -7.58
N LEU A 171 11.86 -2.14 -8.09
CA LEU A 171 12.62 -1.17 -8.87
C LEU A 171 12.89 0.03 -7.98
N THR A 172 14.13 0.52 -8.00
CA THR A 172 14.54 1.66 -7.16
C THR A 172 15.24 2.70 -8.01
N ALA A 173 14.85 3.95 -7.83
CA ALA A 173 15.58 5.10 -8.30
C ALA A 173 15.93 6.00 -7.12
N HIS A 174 17.09 6.64 -7.16
CA HIS A 174 17.46 7.64 -6.17
C HIS A 174 18.35 8.73 -6.78
N ALA A 175 18.25 9.92 -6.21
CA ALA A 175 19.04 11.07 -6.61
C ALA A 175 19.23 12.04 -5.43
N PRO A 176 20.44 12.62 -5.28
CA PRO A 176 20.74 13.53 -4.17
C PRO A 176 20.08 14.90 -4.36
N VAL A 177 19.87 15.57 -3.24
CA VAL A 177 19.53 16.99 -3.22
C VAL A 177 20.74 17.81 -3.66
N ARG A 178 20.54 18.83 -4.50
CA ARG A 178 21.64 19.72 -4.96
C ARG A 178 22.23 20.57 -3.84
N ASP A 179 21.41 21.00 -2.90
CA ASP A 179 21.82 21.86 -1.79
C ASP A 179 21.25 21.32 -0.46
N THR A 180 22.06 20.52 0.23
CA THR A 180 21.67 19.91 1.51
C THR A 180 21.50 20.92 2.64
N SER A 181 22.08 22.12 2.53
CA SER A 181 21.96 23.13 3.57
C SER A 181 20.52 23.61 3.79
N LYS A 182 19.72 23.62 2.72
CA LYS A 182 18.29 23.96 2.79
C LYS A 182 17.49 22.87 3.50
N VAL A 183 17.80 21.60 3.20
CA VAL A 183 17.19 20.45 3.85
C VAL A 183 17.50 20.42 5.33
N GLU A 184 18.76 20.62 5.70
CA GLU A 184 19.21 20.69 7.09
C GLU A 184 18.54 21.86 7.87
N GLN A 185 18.36 22.99 7.21
CA GLN A 185 17.69 24.13 7.81
C GLN A 185 16.21 23.85 8.06
N GLN A 186 15.53 23.23 7.11
CA GLN A 186 14.12 22.88 7.23
C GLN A 186 13.89 21.88 8.36
N GLN A 187 14.74 20.88 8.49
CA GLN A 187 14.64 19.89 9.56
C GLN A 187 14.89 20.43 10.94
N LYS A 188 15.82 21.39 11.10
CA LYS A 188 15.99 22.11 12.36
C LYS A 188 14.71 22.84 12.78
N ILE A 189 13.91 23.29 11.82
CA ILE A 189 12.62 23.95 12.07
C ILE A 189 11.56 22.93 12.49
N LEU A 190 11.57 21.75 11.87
CA LEU A 190 10.56 20.70 12.10
C LEU A 190 10.86 19.85 13.35
N ALA A 191 12.06 19.98 13.93
CA ALA A 191 12.49 19.26 15.14
C ALA A 191 12.28 17.72 15.06
N THR A 192 12.45 17.14 13.88
CA THR A 192 12.33 15.69 13.69
C THR A 192 13.50 14.95 14.32
N GLU A 193 13.24 13.83 15.02
CA GLU A 193 14.27 13.05 15.70
C GLU A 193 15.22 12.29 14.73
N GLY A 194 14.82 12.14 13.47
CA GLY A 194 15.61 11.53 12.41
C GLY A 194 16.65 12.50 11.83
N GLY A 195 17.71 11.94 11.25
CA GLY A 195 18.66 12.73 10.46
C GLY A 195 18.01 13.29 9.19
N PRO A 196 18.71 14.21 8.48
CA PRO A 196 18.17 14.78 7.25
C PRO A 196 18.07 13.75 6.13
N VAL A 197 16.89 13.64 5.53
CA VAL A 197 16.71 12.91 4.28
C VAL A 197 17.29 13.78 3.16
N THR A 198 18.52 13.43 2.73
CA THR A 198 19.29 14.22 1.77
C THR A 198 19.23 13.70 0.34
N GLU A 199 18.48 12.64 0.12
CA GLU A 199 18.21 12.08 -1.19
C GLU A 199 16.71 11.86 -1.39
N SER A 200 16.26 11.95 -2.63
CA SER A 200 14.95 11.46 -3.06
C SER A 200 15.06 9.98 -3.41
N HIS A 201 14.09 9.21 -2.97
CA HIS A 201 13.98 7.79 -3.28
C HIS A 201 12.65 7.48 -3.93
N TRP A 202 12.70 6.76 -5.05
CA TRP A 202 11.54 6.20 -5.73
C TRP A 202 11.67 4.70 -5.70
N HIS A 203 10.66 4.05 -5.18
CA HIS A 203 10.57 2.61 -5.17
C HIS A 203 9.29 2.20 -5.86
N MET A 204 9.36 1.20 -6.70
CA MET A 204 8.18 0.56 -7.26
C MET A 204 8.20 -0.92 -6.93
N LEU A 205 7.22 -1.34 -6.16
CA LEU A 205 6.90 -2.74 -5.96
C LEU A 205 5.99 -3.17 -7.11
N PHE A 206 6.52 -3.99 -8.00
CA PHE A 206 5.79 -4.48 -9.18
C PHE A 206 4.49 -5.20 -8.76
N PRO A 207 3.36 -5.01 -9.47
CA PRO A 207 3.27 -4.33 -10.76
C PRO A 207 2.88 -2.85 -10.68
N ALA A 208 2.39 -2.31 -9.57
CA ALA A 208 1.62 -1.08 -9.66
C ALA A 208 1.64 -0.19 -8.40
N THR A 209 2.47 -0.50 -7.41
CA THR A 209 2.57 0.31 -6.18
C THR A 209 3.90 1.03 -6.14
N THR A 210 3.86 2.35 -6.03
CA THR A 210 5.06 3.17 -5.91
C THR A 210 5.13 3.88 -4.57
N PHE A 211 6.35 4.10 -4.12
CA PHE A 211 6.67 4.80 -2.89
C PHE A 211 7.69 5.88 -3.22
N TYR A 212 7.36 7.11 -2.96
CA TYR A 212 8.26 8.23 -3.13
C TYR A 212 8.59 8.85 -1.78
N VAL A 213 9.88 8.90 -1.45
CA VAL A 213 10.40 9.53 -0.23
C VAL A 213 10.91 10.91 -0.56
N TYR A 214 10.26 11.91 0.02
CA TYR A 214 10.63 13.32 -0.16
C TYR A 214 11.84 13.68 0.70
N PRO A 215 12.82 14.40 0.14
CA PRO A 215 13.94 14.90 0.93
C PRO A 215 13.47 16.03 1.86
N GLY A 216 14.05 16.09 3.03
CA GLY A 216 13.85 17.18 3.99
C GLY A 216 12.76 16.93 5.02
N GLU A 217 11.55 16.63 4.60
CA GLU A 217 10.38 16.58 5.49
C GLU A 217 10.13 15.21 6.12
N GLY A 218 10.79 14.17 5.64
CA GLY A 218 10.50 12.79 6.08
C GLY A 218 9.07 12.36 5.70
N ALA A 219 8.58 12.84 4.56
CA ALA A 219 7.30 12.48 4.02
C ALA A 219 7.43 11.40 2.95
N MET A 220 6.42 10.54 2.86
CA MET A 220 6.33 9.51 1.83
C MET A 220 5.00 9.63 1.11
N GLU A 221 5.06 9.58 -0.21
CA GLU A 221 3.89 9.41 -1.06
C GLU A 221 3.77 7.96 -1.48
N ILE A 222 2.54 7.43 -1.47
CA ILE A 222 2.24 6.10 -1.99
C ILE A 222 1.23 6.28 -3.11
N THR A 223 1.59 5.78 -4.30
CA THR A 223 0.71 5.85 -5.47
C THR A 223 0.42 4.46 -5.99
N TRP A 224 -0.85 4.19 -6.27
CA TRP A 224 -1.29 2.97 -6.93
C TRP A 224 -1.72 3.29 -8.36
N PHE A 225 -1.13 2.61 -9.33
CA PHE A 225 -1.53 2.68 -10.72
C PHE A 225 -2.58 1.60 -10.99
N TRP A 226 -3.82 1.99 -11.16
CA TRP A 226 -4.93 1.07 -11.26
C TRP A 226 -5.52 1.06 -12.68
N PRO A 227 -5.33 -0.01 -13.48
CA PRO A 227 -5.95 -0.09 -14.80
C PRO A 227 -7.47 -0.17 -14.67
N THR A 228 -8.19 0.75 -15.31
CA THR A 228 -9.66 0.80 -15.29
C THR A 228 -10.30 -0.06 -16.37
N ALA A 229 -9.54 -0.44 -17.41
CA ALA A 229 -9.97 -1.33 -18.49
C ALA A 229 -8.79 -2.11 -19.08
N VAL A 230 -9.09 -3.11 -19.92
CA VAL A 230 -8.07 -3.80 -20.73
C VAL A 230 -7.44 -2.81 -21.70
N SER A 231 -6.12 -2.69 -21.70
CA SER A 231 -5.35 -1.75 -22.51
C SER A 231 -5.59 -0.26 -22.17
N LYS A 232 -5.92 0.03 -20.93
CA LYS A 232 -5.99 1.40 -20.39
C LYS A 232 -5.24 1.50 -19.08
#